data_1350d537a0bad9bf01459f8536389e3c
#
_entry.id   1350d537a0bad9bf01459f8536389e3c
#
_cell.length_a   1.000
_cell.length_b   1.000
_cell.length_c   1.000
_cell.angle_alpha   90.00
_cell.angle_beta   90.00
_cell.angle_gamma   90.00
#
_symmetry.space_group_name_H-M   'P 1'
#
loop_
_entity.id
_entity.type
_entity.pdbx_description
1 polymer ?
#
loop_
_entity_poly.entity_id
_entity_poly.type
_entity_poly.pdbx_seq_one_letter_code
_entity_poly.pdbx_strand_id
1 'polypeptide(L)'
;MQRSVAACVAAILEIDPGEVPIPDERHPEPWTVWGQWLALRGLGLVPINAPATFNWPGPWLAMLQATDGDGNDTVGAVAFGSPPGIAWNPLDGPESFDAVQAGYVIAPADVALWTSSDVAVPRHAGRIETIAIACQAEAPMVCVQHAVARHGRGLEGDRYFNQRGTFSNVNGRGYDLTLIEAEVIDALELPGKPLAPHEARRNLITRGIALNALVGKRFTVGGVECLGQRLCEPCAHLERLTAKTGKPGTLRALIHKGGLRADILTDGEIHIGDHITAV
;
A
#
# COMPACT_ATOMS: atom_id res chain seq x y z
N MET A 1 -8.46 -9.95 23.77
CA MET A 1 -8.35 -8.52 23.34
C MET A 1 -6.91 -7.99 23.37
N GLN A 2 -6.21 -7.96 24.52
CA GLN A 2 -4.95 -7.19 24.69
C GLN A 2 -3.83 -7.61 23.72
N ARG A 3 -3.62 -8.91 23.50
CA ARG A 3 -2.58 -9.42 22.59
C ARG A 3 -2.85 -9.07 21.13
N SER A 4 -4.12 -9.16 20.69
CA SER A 4 -4.47 -8.79 19.31
C SER A 4 -4.31 -7.30 19.05
N VAL A 5 -4.70 -6.45 20.00
CA VAL A 5 -4.52 -5.00 19.92
C VAL A 5 -3.03 -4.64 19.85
N ALA A 6 -2.20 -5.21 20.75
CA ALA A 6 -0.75 -4.97 20.73
C ALA A 6 -0.11 -5.39 19.40
N ALA A 7 -0.49 -6.55 18.86
CA ALA A 7 -0.01 -7.00 17.56
C ALA A 7 -0.44 -6.06 16.41
N CYS A 8 -1.69 -5.56 16.45
CA CYS A 8 -2.18 -4.59 15.45
C CYS A 8 -1.45 -3.25 15.56
N VAL A 9 -1.22 -2.73 16.77
CA VAL A 9 -0.45 -1.50 16.99
C VAL A 9 0.98 -1.66 16.44
N ALA A 10 1.63 -2.80 16.70
CA ALA A 10 2.95 -3.10 16.16
C ALA A 10 2.95 -3.12 14.63
N ALA A 11 1.95 -3.75 14.02
CA ALA A 11 1.80 -3.83 12.56
C ALA A 11 1.55 -2.45 11.94
N ILE A 12 0.71 -1.62 12.57
CA ILE A 12 0.41 -0.25 12.08
C ILE A 12 1.65 0.65 12.17
N LEU A 13 2.45 0.50 13.23
CA LEU A 13 3.66 1.29 13.46
C LEU A 13 4.92 0.69 12.79
N GLU A 14 4.80 -0.50 12.19
CA GLU A 14 5.90 -1.23 11.57
C GLU A 14 7.09 -1.50 12.53
N ILE A 15 6.79 -1.84 13.80
CA ILE A 15 7.78 -2.12 14.85
C ILE A 15 7.71 -3.58 15.33
N ASP A 16 8.71 -4.00 16.13
CA ASP A 16 8.68 -5.33 16.75
C ASP A 16 7.49 -5.47 17.72
N PRO A 17 6.68 -6.53 17.62
CA PRO A 17 5.55 -6.75 18.52
C PRO A 17 5.93 -6.78 20.01
N GLY A 18 7.16 -7.17 20.35
CA GLY A 18 7.68 -7.17 21.72
C GLY A 18 7.89 -5.77 22.31
N GLU A 19 7.89 -4.72 21.50
CA GLU A 19 7.99 -3.33 21.97
C GLU A 19 6.66 -2.78 22.47
N VAL A 20 5.53 -3.33 22.00
CA VAL A 20 4.20 -2.83 22.38
C VAL A 20 3.79 -3.48 23.71
N PRO A 21 3.45 -2.69 24.75
CA PRO A 21 3.04 -3.25 26.04
C PRO A 21 1.74 -4.04 25.90
N ILE A 22 1.68 -5.19 26.56
CA ILE A 22 0.46 -5.97 26.70
C ILE A 22 -0.05 -5.74 28.12
N PRO A 23 -1.13 -4.98 28.32
CA PRO A 23 -1.74 -4.80 29.65
C PRO A 23 -2.14 -6.15 30.24
N ASP A 24 -2.12 -6.25 31.58
CA ASP A 24 -2.67 -7.40 32.26
C ASP A 24 -4.15 -7.58 31.90
N GLU A 25 -4.62 -8.83 31.76
CA GLU A 25 -6.00 -9.14 31.38
C GLU A 25 -7.04 -8.55 32.36
N ARG A 26 -6.64 -8.32 33.60
CA ARG A 26 -7.48 -7.72 34.66
C ARG A 26 -7.26 -6.21 34.80
N HIS A 27 -6.46 -5.58 33.93
CA HIS A 27 -6.23 -4.14 33.99
C HIS A 27 -7.56 -3.40 33.78
N PRO A 28 -7.99 -2.50 34.70
CA PRO A 28 -9.30 -1.86 34.60
C PRO A 28 -9.44 -0.97 33.36
N GLU A 29 -8.34 -0.38 32.90
CA GLU A 29 -8.31 0.54 31.75
C GLU A 29 -7.14 0.21 30.81
N PRO A 30 -7.20 -0.86 30.04
CA PRO A 30 -6.09 -1.28 29.17
C PRO A 30 -5.73 -0.21 28.12
N TRP A 31 -6.68 0.58 27.66
CA TRP A 31 -6.48 1.66 26.72
C TRP A 31 -5.58 2.77 27.23
N THR A 32 -5.57 3.02 28.52
CA THR A 32 -4.68 4.00 29.18
C THR A 32 -3.21 3.60 29.04
N VAL A 33 -2.91 2.31 29.11
CA VAL A 33 -1.54 1.78 28.94
C VAL A 33 -1.02 2.07 27.54
N TRP A 34 -1.80 1.74 26.50
CA TRP A 34 -1.42 2.03 25.11
C TRP A 34 -1.39 3.55 24.83
N GLY A 35 -2.35 4.30 25.37
CA GLY A 35 -2.36 5.75 25.23
C GLY A 35 -1.11 6.41 25.80
N GLN A 36 -0.69 6.03 27.01
CA GLN A 36 0.54 6.54 27.63
C GLN A 36 1.79 6.12 26.85
N TRP A 37 1.84 4.85 26.44
CA TRP A 37 2.97 4.33 25.66
C TRP A 37 3.10 5.02 24.30
N LEU A 38 2.00 5.28 23.60
CA LEU A 38 1.96 6.06 22.35
C LEU A 38 2.36 7.54 22.61
N ALA A 39 1.87 8.14 23.69
CA ALA A 39 2.18 9.52 24.02
C ALA A 39 3.69 9.75 24.25
N LEU A 40 4.40 8.79 24.83
CA LEU A 40 5.86 8.82 24.95
C LEU A 40 6.58 8.83 23.59
N ARG A 41 5.89 8.44 22.53
CA ARG A 41 6.38 8.44 21.13
C ARG A 41 5.81 9.59 20.32
N GLY A 42 5.14 10.55 20.96
CA GLY A 42 4.48 11.68 20.29
C GLY A 42 3.27 11.26 19.47
N LEU A 43 2.65 10.13 19.78
CA LEU A 43 1.49 9.56 19.08
C LEU A 43 0.26 9.53 19.99
N GLY A 44 -0.92 9.48 19.40
CA GLY A 44 -2.19 9.33 20.08
C GLY A 44 -3.15 8.41 19.35
N LEU A 45 -4.17 7.93 20.06
CA LEU A 45 -5.30 7.17 19.50
C LEU A 45 -6.47 8.11 19.26
N VAL A 46 -6.89 8.23 18.01
CA VAL A 46 -8.04 9.04 17.60
C VAL A 46 -9.21 8.12 17.28
N PRO A 47 -10.32 8.16 18.03
CA PRO A 47 -11.46 7.31 17.78
C PRO A 47 -12.16 7.66 16.48
N ILE A 48 -12.67 6.64 15.78
CA ILE A 48 -13.41 6.75 14.53
C ILE A 48 -14.91 6.60 14.85
N ASN A 49 -15.70 7.64 14.58
CA ASN A 49 -17.14 7.63 14.89
C ASN A 49 -17.99 6.77 13.96
N ALA A 50 -17.55 6.55 12.71
CA ALA A 50 -18.29 5.78 11.71
C ALA A 50 -17.33 4.88 10.91
N PRO A 51 -16.88 3.75 11.48
CA PRO A 51 -15.90 2.89 10.83
C PRO A 51 -16.32 2.42 9.43
N ALA A 52 -17.60 2.11 9.24
CA ALA A 52 -18.13 1.60 7.95
C ALA A 52 -17.97 2.56 6.77
N THR A 53 -17.92 3.86 7.04
CA THR A 53 -17.79 4.91 6.02
C THR A 53 -16.47 5.67 6.13
N PHE A 54 -15.58 5.19 7.00
CA PHE A 54 -14.32 5.88 7.25
C PHE A 54 -13.39 5.76 6.06
N ASN A 55 -12.93 6.91 5.57
CA ASN A 55 -12.00 7.00 4.45
C ASN A 55 -10.66 7.54 4.97
N TRP A 56 -9.71 6.66 5.14
CA TRP A 56 -8.37 6.96 5.62
C TRP A 56 -7.32 6.32 4.72
N PRO A 57 -6.27 7.06 4.29
CA PRO A 57 -5.27 6.55 3.33
C PRO A 57 -4.29 5.52 3.92
N GLY A 58 -4.27 5.35 5.23
CA GLY A 58 -3.36 4.44 5.93
C GLY A 58 -4.09 3.32 6.67
N PRO A 59 -3.33 2.41 7.30
CA PRO A 59 -3.89 1.39 8.18
C PRO A 59 -4.44 2.03 9.46
N TRP A 60 -5.47 1.40 10.04
CA TRP A 60 -6.05 1.81 11.31
C TRP A 60 -6.51 0.60 12.11
N LEU A 61 -6.59 0.74 13.43
CA LEU A 61 -7.00 -0.30 14.35
C LEU A 61 -8.52 -0.46 14.32
N ALA A 62 -9.01 -1.61 13.87
CA ALA A 62 -10.42 -2.00 13.97
C ALA A 62 -10.61 -2.91 15.19
N MET A 63 -11.73 -2.73 15.88
CA MET A 63 -12.16 -3.59 16.97
C MET A 63 -13.34 -4.43 16.50
N LEU A 64 -13.14 -5.73 16.40
CA LEU A 64 -14.13 -6.70 15.94
C LEU A 64 -14.77 -7.39 17.14
N GLN A 65 -16.05 -7.69 17.04
CA GLN A 65 -16.68 -8.61 17.99
C GLN A 65 -16.31 -10.04 17.63
N ALA A 66 -15.73 -10.78 18.57
CA ALA A 66 -15.44 -12.20 18.37
C ALA A 66 -16.74 -13.01 18.33
N THR A 67 -16.79 -13.97 17.42
CA THR A 67 -17.97 -14.84 17.22
C THR A 67 -17.96 -16.11 18.09
N ASP A 68 -16.87 -16.34 18.82
CA ASP A 68 -16.63 -17.56 19.58
C ASP A 68 -16.85 -17.35 21.09
N GLY A 69 -17.79 -18.06 21.68
CA GLY A 69 -18.05 -18.07 23.12
C GLY A 69 -19.13 -17.08 23.57
N ASP A 70 -19.20 -16.74 24.83
CA ASP A 70 -20.25 -15.94 25.48
C ASP A 70 -20.49 -14.51 24.99
N GLY A 71 -20.12 -14.20 23.74
CA GLY A 71 -20.59 -13.02 22.99
C GLY A 71 -19.99 -11.67 23.39
N ASN A 72 -18.95 -11.62 24.22
CA ASN A 72 -18.44 -10.35 24.74
C ASN A 72 -16.94 -10.10 24.50
N ASP A 73 -16.26 -10.99 23.77
CA ASP A 73 -14.84 -10.80 23.47
C ASP A 73 -14.64 -9.93 22.23
N THR A 74 -13.84 -8.88 22.37
CA THR A 74 -13.43 -7.99 21.29
C THR A 74 -11.99 -8.30 20.90
N VAL A 75 -11.72 -8.37 19.61
CA VAL A 75 -10.37 -8.57 19.05
C VAL A 75 -9.96 -7.39 18.20
N GLY A 76 -8.66 -7.07 18.21
CA GLY A 76 -8.08 -6.07 17.34
C GLY A 76 -7.76 -6.67 15.97
N ALA A 77 -8.01 -5.91 14.92
CA ALA A 77 -7.59 -6.18 13.54
C ALA A 77 -7.08 -4.90 12.88
N VAL A 78 -6.34 -5.02 11.80
CA VAL A 78 -5.93 -3.89 10.98
C VAL A 78 -6.89 -3.74 9.82
N ALA A 79 -7.52 -2.57 9.72
CA ALA A 79 -8.37 -2.21 8.61
C ALA A 79 -7.67 -1.24 7.66
N PHE A 80 -8.04 -1.26 6.38
CA PHE A 80 -7.48 -0.42 5.34
C PHE A 80 -8.45 -0.28 4.16
N GLY A 81 -8.29 0.78 3.37
CA GLY A 81 -8.96 0.95 2.10
C GLY A 81 -10.19 1.86 2.13
N SER A 82 -10.77 2.09 0.93
CA SER A 82 -11.97 2.88 0.71
C SER A 82 -12.80 2.23 -0.42
N PRO A 83 -13.94 1.59 -0.11
CA PRO A 83 -14.48 1.36 1.24
C PRO A 83 -13.52 0.55 2.11
N PRO A 84 -13.58 0.72 3.45
CA PRO A 84 -12.67 0.03 4.34
C PRO A 84 -12.96 -1.47 4.40
N GLY A 85 -11.89 -2.26 4.59
CA GLY A 85 -11.95 -3.71 4.77
C GLY A 85 -10.92 -4.16 5.78
N ILE A 86 -11.04 -5.39 6.29
CA ILE A 86 -10.03 -5.99 7.17
C ILE A 86 -8.83 -6.40 6.31
N ALA A 87 -7.68 -5.78 6.56
CA ALA A 87 -6.44 -6.06 5.88
C ALA A 87 -5.65 -7.19 6.56
N TRP A 88 -5.74 -7.29 7.88
CA TRP A 88 -5.04 -8.31 8.66
C TRP A 88 -5.70 -8.51 10.05
N ASN A 89 -5.80 -9.77 10.46
CA ASN A 89 -6.28 -10.17 11.78
C ASN A 89 -5.27 -11.15 12.42
N PRO A 90 -4.69 -10.83 13.58
CA PRO A 90 -3.66 -11.67 14.20
C PRO A 90 -4.19 -12.98 14.83
N LEU A 91 -5.49 -13.18 14.93
CA LEU A 91 -6.11 -14.30 15.63
C LEU A 91 -6.97 -15.20 14.72
N ASP A 92 -6.77 -15.20 13.39
CA ASP A 92 -7.59 -15.99 12.45
C ASP A 92 -9.12 -15.84 12.70
N GLY A 93 -9.53 -14.66 13.16
CA GLY A 93 -10.93 -14.34 13.50
C GLY A 93 -11.74 -13.89 12.29
N PRO A 94 -12.96 -13.34 12.50
CA PRO A 94 -13.84 -12.93 11.42
C PRO A 94 -13.17 -11.91 10.50
N GLU A 95 -13.19 -12.18 9.21
CA GLU A 95 -12.67 -11.29 8.17
C GLU A 95 -13.73 -10.28 7.68
N SER A 96 -14.98 -10.43 8.13
CA SER A 96 -16.06 -9.54 7.73
C SER A 96 -15.94 -8.18 8.41
N PHE A 97 -15.94 -7.13 7.60
CA PHE A 97 -15.95 -5.76 8.09
C PHE A 97 -17.24 -5.41 8.87
N ASP A 98 -18.32 -6.14 8.67
CA ASP A 98 -19.59 -5.96 9.38
C ASP A 98 -19.47 -6.21 10.90
N ALA A 99 -18.44 -6.92 11.33
CA ALA A 99 -18.14 -7.19 12.74
C ALA A 99 -17.43 -6.02 13.45
N VAL A 100 -17.09 -4.92 12.74
CA VAL A 100 -16.38 -3.77 13.32
C VAL A 100 -17.29 -2.96 14.21
N GLN A 101 -16.96 -2.90 15.51
CA GLN A 101 -17.70 -2.15 16.53
C GLN A 101 -17.11 -0.75 16.77
N ALA A 102 -15.80 -0.64 16.68
CA ALA A 102 -15.07 0.60 16.90
C ALA A 102 -13.80 0.65 16.06
N GLY A 103 -13.23 1.83 15.88
CA GLY A 103 -11.98 2.01 15.19
C GLY A 103 -11.15 3.14 15.80
N TYR A 104 -9.83 3.07 15.58
CA TYR A 104 -8.88 4.09 16.05
C TYR A 104 -7.79 4.31 15.00
N VAL A 105 -7.51 5.57 14.72
CA VAL A 105 -6.30 5.98 13.99
C VAL A 105 -5.19 6.24 15.00
N ILE A 106 -3.99 5.73 14.72
CA ILE A 106 -2.77 6.15 15.42
C ILE A 106 -2.21 7.33 14.67
N ALA A 107 -2.13 8.49 15.33
CA ALA A 107 -1.76 9.74 14.70
C ALA A 107 -0.81 10.54 15.60
N PRO A 108 0.00 11.47 15.04
CA PRO A 108 0.81 12.37 15.84
C PRO A 108 -0.04 13.12 16.88
N ALA A 109 0.43 13.18 18.13
CA ALA A 109 -0.27 13.86 19.23
C ALA A 109 -0.09 15.39 19.16
N ASP A 110 0.91 15.88 18.45
CA ASP A 110 1.15 17.32 18.26
C ASP A 110 0.30 17.86 17.11
N VAL A 111 -0.65 18.74 17.44
CA VAL A 111 -1.53 19.42 16.48
C VAL A 111 -0.73 20.24 15.45
N ALA A 112 0.45 20.75 15.82
CA ALA A 112 1.31 21.49 14.90
C ALA A 112 1.81 20.60 13.74
N LEU A 113 1.97 19.30 13.97
CA LEU A 113 2.30 18.33 12.91
C LEU A 113 1.15 18.08 11.93
N TRP A 114 -0.09 18.35 12.33
CA TRP A 114 -1.27 18.24 11.46
C TRP A 114 -1.40 19.45 10.53
N THR A 115 -0.80 20.57 10.91
CA THR A 115 -0.84 21.82 10.15
C THR A 115 0.46 22.09 9.40
N SER A 116 1.52 21.30 9.63
CA SER A 116 2.74 21.38 8.85
C SER A 116 2.46 20.92 7.43
N SER A 117 2.90 21.70 6.46
CA SER A 117 2.76 21.40 5.02
C SER A 117 3.44 20.10 4.59
N ASP A 118 4.16 19.43 5.50
CA ASP A 118 4.85 18.15 5.33
C ASP A 118 3.98 16.92 5.67
N VAL A 119 2.78 17.10 6.25
CA VAL A 119 1.72 16.10 6.09
C VAL A 119 1.41 16.10 4.62
N ALA A 120 1.90 15.10 3.92
CA ALA A 120 1.69 14.96 2.49
C ALA A 120 0.18 15.00 2.23
N VAL A 121 -0.32 16.18 1.91
CA VAL A 121 -1.62 16.35 1.26
C VAL A 121 -1.61 15.32 0.14
N PRO A 122 -2.62 14.42 0.03
CA PRO A 122 -2.66 13.47 -1.05
C PRO A 122 -2.36 14.22 -2.34
N ARG A 123 -1.18 14.01 -2.89
CA ARG A 123 -0.78 14.71 -4.11
C ARG A 123 -1.65 14.11 -5.20
N HIS A 124 -2.65 14.88 -5.62
CA HIS A 124 -3.60 14.45 -6.66
C HIS A 124 -3.00 14.56 -8.06
N ALA A 125 -1.79 15.07 -8.17
CA ALA A 125 -1.07 15.19 -9.43
C ALA A 125 0.42 14.87 -9.23
N GLY A 126 0.99 14.17 -10.17
CA GLY A 126 2.41 13.85 -10.24
C GLY A 126 2.89 13.77 -11.68
N ARG A 127 4.09 13.24 -11.89
CA ARG A 127 4.65 13.08 -13.24
C ARG A 127 5.35 11.72 -13.38
N ILE A 128 5.53 11.30 -14.61
CA ILE A 128 6.34 10.11 -14.95
C ILE A 128 7.82 10.52 -14.97
N GLU A 129 8.65 9.81 -14.22
CA GLU A 129 10.11 9.95 -14.26
C GLU A 129 10.79 8.89 -15.13
N THR A 130 10.23 7.69 -15.18
CA THR A 130 10.78 6.60 -15.98
C THR A 130 9.67 5.71 -16.51
N ILE A 131 9.81 5.29 -17.76
CA ILE A 131 8.98 4.23 -18.36
C ILE A 131 9.88 3.04 -18.61
N ALA A 132 9.48 1.86 -18.14
CA ALA A 132 10.24 0.62 -18.27
C ALA A 132 9.37 -0.53 -18.75
N ILE A 133 9.85 -1.26 -19.75
CA ILE A 133 9.19 -2.42 -20.33
C ILE A 133 10.14 -3.62 -20.37
N ALA A 134 9.60 -4.83 -20.42
CA ALA A 134 10.36 -6.05 -20.66
C ALA A 134 9.61 -6.93 -21.66
N CYS A 135 10.31 -7.47 -22.66
CA CYS A 135 9.66 -8.22 -23.75
C CYS A 135 9.08 -9.59 -23.30
N GLN A 136 9.55 -10.13 -22.16
CA GLN A 136 9.09 -11.41 -21.61
C GLN A 136 9.36 -11.50 -20.10
N ALA A 137 8.83 -12.56 -19.47
CA ALA A 137 9.10 -12.87 -18.08
C ALA A 137 10.61 -12.91 -17.78
N GLU A 138 10.99 -12.37 -16.62
CA GLU A 138 12.37 -12.33 -16.11
C GLU A 138 13.41 -11.58 -16.98
N ALA A 139 13.08 -11.19 -18.20
CA ALA A 139 13.97 -10.35 -18.99
C ALA A 139 14.28 -9.03 -18.25
N PRO A 140 15.46 -8.45 -18.43
CA PRO A 140 15.77 -7.12 -17.90
C PRO A 140 14.73 -6.09 -18.35
N MET A 141 14.39 -5.17 -17.46
CA MET A 141 13.57 -4.03 -17.84
C MET A 141 14.42 -3.04 -18.64
N VAL A 142 13.88 -2.54 -19.75
CA VAL A 142 14.50 -1.53 -20.62
C VAL A 142 13.74 -0.23 -20.44
N CYS A 143 14.47 0.86 -20.15
CA CYS A 143 13.90 2.19 -20.07
C CYS A 143 13.66 2.74 -21.49
N VAL A 144 12.48 3.32 -21.72
CA VAL A 144 12.09 3.92 -22.98
C VAL A 144 11.60 5.37 -22.75
N GLN A 145 11.65 6.21 -23.77
CA GLN A 145 11.20 7.61 -23.67
C GLN A 145 9.69 7.76 -23.74
N HIS A 146 9.04 6.84 -24.44
CA HIS A 146 7.59 6.77 -24.57
C HIS A 146 7.12 5.34 -24.71
N ALA A 147 5.85 5.11 -24.49
CA ALA A 147 5.20 3.81 -24.70
C ALA A 147 3.77 4.02 -25.21
N VAL A 148 3.31 3.12 -26.05
CA VAL A 148 1.92 3.11 -26.55
C VAL A 148 1.09 2.24 -25.60
N ALA A 149 0.11 2.84 -24.95
CA ALA A 149 -0.87 2.17 -24.10
C ALA A 149 -2.06 1.68 -24.92
N ARG A 150 -2.50 0.45 -24.66
CA ARG A 150 -3.67 -0.16 -25.31
C ARG A 150 -4.68 -0.60 -24.28
N HIS A 151 -5.92 -0.22 -24.50
CA HIS A 151 -7.04 -0.57 -23.63
C HIS A 151 -7.13 -2.09 -23.39
N GLY A 152 -7.14 -2.48 -22.10
CA GLY A 152 -7.27 -3.87 -21.67
C GLY A 152 -6.11 -4.79 -22.08
N ARG A 153 -4.96 -4.23 -22.49
CA ARG A 153 -3.82 -5.03 -22.98
C ARG A 153 -2.47 -4.66 -22.36
N GLY A 154 -2.27 -3.40 -21.99
CA GLY A 154 -0.99 -2.93 -21.46
C GLY A 154 -0.19 -2.07 -22.43
N LEU A 155 1.11 -1.96 -22.19
CA LEU A 155 2.04 -1.18 -23.01
C LEU A 155 2.59 -2.04 -24.15
N GLU A 156 2.57 -1.53 -25.38
CA GLU A 156 3.14 -2.22 -26.55
C GLU A 156 4.60 -2.60 -26.31
N GLY A 157 4.94 -3.83 -26.65
CA GLY A 157 6.28 -4.38 -26.42
C GLY A 157 6.54 -4.89 -25.00
N ASP A 158 5.66 -4.61 -24.03
CA ASP A 158 5.82 -5.17 -22.69
C ASP A 158 5.36 -6.65 -22.61
N ARG A 159 5.89 -7.35 -21.61
CA ARG A 159 5.56 -8.75 -21.32
C ARG A 159 4.08 -9.01 -21.06
N TYR A 160 3.37 -8.05 -20.46
CA TYR A 160 1.93 -8.18 -20.19
C TYR A 160 1.12 -8.02 -21.48
N PHE A 161 1.46 -7.04 -22.30
CA PHE A 161 0.87 -6.87 -23.63
C PHE A 161 1.03 -8.12 -24.50
N ASN A 162 2.21 -8.71 -24.47
CA ASN A 162 2.54 -9.92 -25.24
C ASN A 162 2.07 -11.22 -24.56
N GLN A 163 1.45 -11.15 -23.38
CA GLN A 163 1.03 -12.31 -22.56
C GLN A 163 2.17 -13.27 -22.22
N ARG A 164 3.39 -12.75 -22.10
CA ARG A 164 4.63 -13.47 -21.77
C ARG A 164 5.16 -13.16 -20.38
N GLY A 165 4.37 -12.50 -19.55
CA GLY A 165 4.69 -12.23 -18.15
C GLY A 165 4.42 -13.42 -17.24
N THR A 166 5.18 -13.58 -16.17
CA THR A 166 4.97 -14.64 -15.16
C THR A 166 3.55 -14.64 -14.59
N PHE A 167 2.92 -13.47 -14.52
CA PHE A 167 1.59 -13.27 -13.93
C PHE A 167 0.57 -12.77 -14.96
N SER A 168 0.82 -13.02 -16.26
CA SER A 168 -0.13 -12.62 -17.32
C SER A 168 -1.48 -13.32 -17.12
N ASN A 169 -2.56 -12.54 -17.15
CA ASN A 169 -3.92 -13.04 -17.03
C ASN A 169 -4.85 -12.16 -17.90
N VAL A 170 -5.27 -12.70 -19.04
CA VAL A 170 -6.08 -12.00 -20.05
C VAL A 170 -7.45 -11.55 -19.55
N ASN A 171 -7.98 -12.19 -18.51
CA ASN A 171 -9.31 -11.90 -17.95
C ASN A 171 -9.22 -11.24 -16.55
N GLY A 172 -8.00 -10.97 -16.08
CA GLY A 172 -7.77 -10.42 -14.75
C GLY A 172 -7.74 -8.89 -14.77
N ARG A 173 -8.22 -8.27 -13.70
CA ARG A 173 -8.13 -6.82 -13.49
C ARG A 173 -6.78 -6.43 -12.87
N GLY A 174 -6.24 -5.27 -13.26
CA GLY A 174 -4.97 -4.74 -12.77
C GLY A 174 -3.75 -5.47 -13.33
N TYR A 175 -3.83 -5.90 -14.59
CA TYR A 175 -2.72 -6.57 -15.27
C TYR A 175 -2.15 -5.75 -16.44
N ASP A 176 -2.78 -4.65 -16.81
CA ASP A 176 -2.35 -3.85 -17.95
C ASP A 176 -1.14 -2.97 -17.62
N LEU A 177 -1.14 -2.35 -16.43
CA LEU A 177 -0.15 -1.35 -16.05
C LEU A 177 0.26 -1.49 -14.58
N THR A 178 1.55 -1.29 -14.32
CA THR A 178 2.10 -1.25 -12.95
C THR A 178 2.88 0.04 -12.73
N LEU A 179 2.64 0.70 -11.59
CA LEU A 179 3.27 1.95 -11.22
C LEU A 179 3.96 1.83 -9.86
N ILE A 180 4.99 2.62 -9.60
CA ILE A 180 5.63 2.76 -8.29
C ILE A 180 6.12 4.20 -8.11
N GLU A 181 6.10 4.68 -6.89
CA GLU A 181 6.58 6.00 -6.51
C GLU A 181 8.12 6.03 -6.48
N ALA A 182 8.73 7.01 -7.11
CA ALA A 182 10.18 7.23 -7.09
C ALA A 182 10.64 7.51 -5.66
N GLU A 183 9.85 8.25 -4.89
CA GLU A 183 10.11 8.55 -3.48
C GLU A 183 10.27 7.28 -2.63
N VAL A 184 9.47 6.24 -2.92
CA VAL A 184 9.60 4.95 -2.24
C VAL A 184 10.94 4.30 -2.58
N ILE A 185 11.34 4.32 -3.86
CA ILE A 185 12.61 3.72 -4.30
C ILE A 185 13.80 4.49 -3.71
N ASP A 186 13.73 5.83 -3.71
CA ASP A 186 14.78 6.70 -3.18
C ASP A 186 14.99 6.50 -1.67
N ALA A 187 13.92 6.19 -0.94
CA ALA A 187 13.95 5.96 0.51
C ALA A 187 14.29 4.51 0.90
N LEU A 188 14.51 3.59 -0.08
CA LEU A 188 14.81 2.20 0.26
C LEU A 188 16.22 2.04 0.82
N GLU A 189 16.31 1.52 2.02
CA GLU A 189 17.54 1.06 2.64
C GLU A 189 17.64 -0.47 2.49
N LEU A 190 18.49 -0.92 1.58
CA LEU A 190 18.75 -2.35 1.36
C LEU A 190 20.14 -2.71 1.90
N PRO A 191 20.32 -3.93 2.45
CA PRO A 191 21.60 -4.39 2.99
C PRO A 191 22.67 -4.64 1.90
N GLY A 192 22.38 -4.30 0.67
CA GLY A 192 23.28 -4.47 -0.48
C GLY A 192 23.39 -3.22 -1.33
N LYS A 193 23.24 -3.39 -2.64
CA LYS A 193 23.26 -2.28 -3.59
C LYS A 193 21.90 -1.55 -3.59
N PRO A 194 21.86 -0.24 -3.88
CA PRO A 194 20.60 0.48 -4.07
C PRO A 194 19.80 -0.12 -5.24
N LEU A 195 18.47 -0.08 -5.12
CA LEU A 195 17.56 -0.52 -6.17
C LEU A 195 17.45 0.58 -7.23
N ALA A 196 17.82 0.29 -8.48
CA ALA A 196 17.55 1.22 -9.56
C ALA A 196 16.05 1.22 -9.91
N PRO A 197 15.47 2.35 -10.35
CA PRO A 197 14.03 2.48 -10.57
C PRO A 197 13.41 1.36 -11.43
N HIS A 198 14.03 1.00 -12.56
CA HIS A 198 13.54 -0.06 -13.45
C HIS A 198 13.66 -1.47 -12.83
N GLU A 199 14.52 -1.68 -11.84
CA GLU A 199 14.69 -2.98 -11.18
C GLU A 199 13.52 -3.31 -10.23
N ALA A 200 12.74 -2.32 -9.82
CA ALA A 200 11.46 -2.54 -9.14
C ALA A 200 10.44 -3.30 -10.01
N ARG A 201 10.72 -3.42 -11.31
CA ARG A 201 9.92 -4.15 -12.31
C ARG A 201 8.49 -3.63 -12.44
N ARG A 202 8.31 -2.33 -12.25
CA ARG A 202 7.09 -1.59 -12.58
C ARG A 202 7.27 -0.89 -13.92
N ASN A 203 6.15 -0.67 -14.62
CA ASN A 203 6.17 -0.03 -15.93
C ASN A 203 6.40 1.47 -15.84
N LEU A 204 5.75 2.15 -14.90
CA LEU A 204 5.89 3.58 -14.69
C LEU A 204 6.47 3.85 -13.31
N ILE A 205 7.53 4.62 -13.26
CA ILE A 205 8.08 5.21 -12.04
C ILE A 205 7.59 6.65 -12.01
N THR A 206 6.89 7.01 -10.94
CA THR A 206 6.16 8.27 -10.83
C THR A 206 6.69 9.08 -9.66
N ARG A 207 6.60 10.39 -9.73
CA ARG A 207 6.94 11.28 -8.61
C ARG A 207 5.82 12.27 -8.34
N GLY A 208 5.59 12.56 -7.07
CA GLY A 208 4.68 13.59 -6.62
C GLY A 208 3.23 13.15 -6.50
N ILE A 209 2.92 11.86 -6.61
CA ILE A 209 1.56 11.33 -6.47
C ILE A 209 1.52 10.14 -5.52
N ALA A 210 0.52 10.10 -4.63
CA ALA A 210 0.28 8.98 -3.73
C ALA A 210 -0.50 7.88 -4.47
N LEU A 211 0.20 6.88 -5.01
CA LEU A 211 -0.41 5.82 -5.82
C LEU A 211 -1.40 4.95 -5.04
N ASN A 212 -1.15 4.70 -3.78
CA ASN A 212 -2.04 3.90 -2.93
C ASN A 212 -3.43 4.53 -2.81
N ALA A 213 -3.53 5.87 -2.87
CA ALA A 213 -4.79 6.60 -2.85
C ALA A 213 -5.62 6.46 -4.14
N LEU A 214 -5.04 5.90 -5.20
CA LEU A 214 -5.71 5.68 -6.49
C LEU A 214 -6.39 4.32 -6.60
N VAL A 215 -6.28 3.44 -5.60
CA VAL A 215 -7.01 2.17 -5.60
C VAL A 215 -8.52 2.44 -5.65
N GLY A 216 -9.22 1.80 -6.59
CA GLY A 216 -10.65 2.00 -6.86
C GLY A 216 -10.99 3.29 -7.59
N LYS A 217 -10.02 4.14 -7.94
CA LYS A 217 -10.26 5.45 -8.57
C LYS A 217 -9.79 5.49 -10.00
N ARG A 218 -10.46 6.34 -10.81
CA ARG A 218 -9.98 6.73 -12.14
C ARG A 218 -8.89 7.78 -11.99
N PHE A 219 -7.93 7.72 -12.89
CA PHE A 219 -6.86 8.71 -13.01
C PHE A 219 -6.38 8.76 -14.48
N THR A 220 -5.70 9.82 -14.83
CA THR A 220 -5.09 9.97 -16.14
C THR A 220 -3.57 9.89 -16.07
N VAL A 221 -2.96 9.31 -17.09
CA VAL A 221 -1.52 9.28 -17.33
C VAL A 221 -1.28 9.93 -18.68
N GLY A 222 -0.84 11.19 -18.71
CA GLY A 222 -0.92 11.99 -19.93
C GLY A 222 -2.37 12.07 -20.41
N GLY A 223 -2.62 11.64 -21.66
CA GLY A 223 -3.96 11.55 -22.23
C GLY A 223 -4.66 10.19 -22.03
N VAL A 224 -4.05 9.23 -21.33
CA VAL A 224 -4.55 7.86 -21.16
C VAL A 224 -5.34 7.75 -19.86
N GLU A 225 -6.62 7.35 -19.96
CA GLU A 225 -7.43 7.03 -18.77
C GLU A 225 -7.08 5.66 -18.23
N CYS A 226 -6.98 5.57 -16.89
CA CYS A 226 -6.67 4.36 -16.15
C CYS A 226 -7.62 4.18 -14.95
N LEU A 227 -7.72 2.94 -14.46
CA LEU A 227 -8.42 2.60 -13.22
C LEU A 227 -7.48 1.84 -12.29
N GLY A 228 -7.21 2.39 -11.11
CA GLY A 228 -6.46 1.71 -10.07
C GLY A 228 -7.22 0.51 -9.53
N GLN A 229 -6.65 -0.68 -9.60
CA GLN A 229 -7.35 -1.90 -9.20
C GLN A 229 -6.96 -2.37 -7.79
N ARG A 230 -5.67 -2.40 -7.50
CA ARG A 230 -5.14 -2.87 -6.23
C ARG A 230 -3.67 -2.47 -6.04
N LEU A 231 -3.17 -2.61 -4.84
CA LEU A 231 -1.74 -2.48 -4.57
C LEU A 231 -0.93 -3.52 -5.37
N CYS A 232 0.25 -3.11 -5.81
CA CYS A 232 1.20 -3.97 -6.49
C CYS A 232 2.20 -4.55 -5.48
N GLU A 233 1.70 -5.37 -4.56
CA GLU A 233 2.52 -5.95 -3.50
C GLU A 233 3.76 -6.66 -4.04
N PRO A 234 4.90 -6.57 -3.35
CA PRO A 234 6.09 -7.33 -3.68
C PRO A 234 5.85 -8.83 -3.46
N CYS A 235 6.62 -9.66 -4.16
CA CYS A 235 6.47 -11.11 -4.04
C CYS A 235 7.84 -11.79 -4.06
N ALA A 236 7.88 -13.07 -3.68
CA ALA A 236 9.10 -13.88 -3.69
C ALA A 236 9.79 -13.92 -5.07
N HIS A 237 9.03 -13.74 -6.16
CA HIS A 237 9.59 -13.65 -7.50
C HIS A 237 10.44 -12.37 -7.68
N LEU A 238 9.96 -11.22 -7.21
CA LEU A 238 10.73 -9.97 -7.23
C LEU A 238 12.00 -10.11 -6.37
N GLU A 239 11.86 -10.61 -5.14
CA GLU A 239 12.99 -10.85 -4.23
C GLU A 239 14.07 -11.70 -4.89
N ARG A 240 13.67 -12.81 -5.51
CA ARG A 240 14.61 -13.71 -6.20
C ARG A 240 15.38 -13.00 -7.32
N LEU A 241 14.72 -12.14 -8.07
CA LEU A 241 15.36 -11.40 -9.16
C LEU A 241 16.31 -10.30 -8.65
N THR A 242 15.89 -9.54 -7.65
CA THR A 242 16.69 -8.45 -7.08
C THR A 242 17.85 -8.98 -6.24
N ALA A 243 17.67 -10.08 -5.51
CA ALA A 243 18.75 -10.72 -4.77
C ALA A 243 19.88 -11.21 -5.68
N LYS A 244 19.58 -11.73 -6.89
CA LYS A 244 20.58 -12.11 -7.91
C LYS A 244 21.47 -10.94 -8.34
N THR A 245 20.97 -9.71 -8.26
CA THR A 245 21.70 -8.47 -8.61
C THR A 245 22.31 -7.77 -7.40
N GLY A 246 22.31 -8.43 -6.23
CA GLY A 246 22.91 -7.94 -5.01
C GLY A 246 22.04 -6.98 -4.19
N LYS A 247 20.71 -7.16 -4.25
CA LYS A 247 19.70 -6.35 -3.57
C LYS A 247 18.72 -7.22 -2.77
N PRO A 248 19.21 -8.04 -1.82
CA PRO A 248 18.35 -8.85 -0.97
C PRO A 248 17.53 -7.96 -0.04
N GLY A 249 16.34 -8.45 0.36
CA GLY A 249 15.44 -7.73 1.25
C GLY A 249 14.46 -6.79 0.55
N THR A 250 14.49 -6.72 -0.79
CA THR A 250 13.59 -5.87 -1.59
C THR A 250 12.10 -6.18 -1.31
N LEU A 251 11.74 -7.46 -1.13
CA LEU A 251 10.38 -7.84 -0.79
C LEU A 251 9.93 -7.18 0.52
N ARG A 252 10.72 -7.35 1.58
CA ARG A 252 10.39 -6.80 2.90
C ARG A 252 10.30 -5.27 2.88
N ALA A 253 11.23 -4.63 2.17
CA ALA A 253 11.30 -3.17 2.10
C ALA A 253 10.16 -2.53 1.31
N LEU A 254 9.52 -3.28 0.40
CA LEU A 254 8.42 -2.81 -0.44
C LEU A 254 7.03 -3.27 0.02
N ILE A 255 6.89 -3.96 1.16
CA ILE A 255 5.56 -4.33 1.70
C ILE A 255 4.71 -3.06 1.85
N HIS A 256 3.49 -3.08 1.30
CA HIS A 256 2.54 -1.96 1.22
C HIS A 256 3.04 -0.70 0.50
N LYS A 257 4.26 -0.74 -0.05
CA LYS A 257 4.89 0.36 -0.80
C LYS A 257 5.24 -0.05 -2.24
N GLY A 258 4.84 -1.24 -2.65
CA GLY A 258 5.20 -1.83 -3.95
C GLY A 258 4.52 -1.17 -5.16
N GLY A 259 3.66 -0.17 -4.93
CA GLY A 259 2.99 0.63 -5.95
C GLY A 259 1.58 0.14 -6.29
N LEU A 260 1.10 0.50 -7.47
CA LEU A 260 -0.27 0.30 -7.96
C LEU A 260 -0.31 -0.64 -9.16
N ARG A 261 -1.35 -1.46 -9.23
CA ARG A 261 -1.79 -2.16 -10.45
C ARG A 261 -3.03 -1.48 -10.99
N ALA A 262 -3.04 -1.22 -12.30
CA ALA A 262 -4.14 -0.53 -12.96
C ALA A 262 -4.54 -1.20 -14.26
N ASP A 263 -5.77 -0.96 -14.69
CA ASP A 263 -6.26 -1.23 -16.02
C ASP A 263 -6.14 0.05 -16.86
N ILE A 264 -5.81 -0.11 -18.13
CA ILE A 264 -5.82 0.95 -19.16
C ILE A 264 -7.22 0.98 -19.76
N LEU A 265 -7.88 2.15 -19.70
CA LEU A 265 -9.25 2.32 -20.18
C LEU A 265 -9.33 2.96 -21.58
N THR A 266 -8.30 3.66 -22.03
CA THR A 266 -8.22 4.27 -23.36
C THR A 266 -6.87 4.02 -24.00
N ASP A 267 -6.83 3.96 -25.34
CA ASP A 267 -5.58 3.94 -26.08
C ASP A 267 -4.91 5.31 -26.06
N GLY A 268 -3.58 5.36 -26.12
CA GLY A 268 -2.83 6.61 -26.23
C GLY A 268 -1.33 6.41 -26.08
N GLU A 269 -0.59 7.49 -26.22
CA GLU A 269 0.85 7.51 -25.94
C GLU A 269 1.13 8.09 -24.56
N ILE A 270 2.13 7.56 -23.90
CA ILE A 270 2.62 7.96 -22.59
C ILE A 270 4.09 8.33 -22.74
N HIS A 271 4.48 9.51 -22.26
CA HIS A 271 5.85 10.02 -22.35
C HIS A 271 6.44 10.29 -20.96
N ILE A 272 7.77 10.24 -20.86
CA ILE A 272 8.46 10.74 -19.66
C ILE A 272 8.12 12.24 -19.51
N GLY A 273 7.78 12.64 -18.27
CA GLY A 273 7.32 13.99 -17.94
C GLY A 273 5.82 14.19 -17.98
N ASP A 274 5.05 13.27 -18.58
CA ASP A 274 3.58 13.35 -18.57
C ASP A 274 3.03 13.39 -17.15
N HIS A 275 1.96 14.17 -16.98
CA HIS A 275 1.28 14.29 -15.70
C HIS A 275 0.41 13.08 -15.41
N ILE A 276 0.36 12.73 -14.13
CA ILE A 276 -0.60 11.78 -13.58
C ILE A 276 -1.55 12.55 -12.69
N THR A 277 -2.85 12.47 -12.94
CA THR A 277 -3.85 13.25 -12.21
C THR A 277 -5.01 12.35 -11.81
N ALA A 278 -5.36 12.36 -10.51
CA ALA A 278 -6.60 11.75 -10.04
C ALA A 278 -7.81 12.51 -10.60
N VAL A 279 -8.84 11.77 -11.03
CA VAL A 279 -10.09 12.33 -11.57
C VAL A 279 -11.14 12.39 -10.46
#